data_71360a0b6845d1f4999955b00164018a
#
_entry.id   71360a0b6845d1f4999955b00164018a
#
_cell.length_a   1.000
_cell.length_b   1.000
_cell.length_c   1.000
_cell.angle_alpha   90.00
_cell.angle_beta   90.00
_cell.angle_gamma   90.00
#
_symmetry.space_group_name_H-M   'P 1'
#
loop_
_entity.id
_entity.type
_entity.pdbx_description
1 polymer ?
#
loop_
_entity_poly.entity_id
_entity_poly.type
_entity_poly.pdbx_seq_one_letter_code
_entity_poly.pdbx_strand_id
1 'polypeptide(L)'
;MYQNLIYEVTAGVARITLNRPQVHNALSPALIREITEAVTAAAADASVRVLLLTGTGDKAFCSGADLKAGLGEATSMGDALRTRYNPMITALRTIPKPVVCRLNGLAAGAGCSLALACDVIIMAADAYLSLLFVGIGLMPDAGATFFLPRLVGSARAFELASTGRRVYGPEAAQIGLVQRVVATTELDAAVEDTLTYYRHAPTRAIGAMKQALNRSLYSDLETMLNQEADGQEALGETLDAGEGIMAFLQKRKPDYEGR
;
A
#
# COMPACT_ATOMS: atom_id res chain seq x y z
N MET A 1 16.70 12.59 -9.20
CA MET A 1 17.14 11.98 -7.91
C MET A 1 16.20 12.49 -6.82
N TYR A 2 15.57 11.63 -6.06
CA TYR A 2 14.66 12.03 -4.99
C TYR A 2 15.43 12.60 -3.79
N GLN A 3 14.81 13.54 -3.07
CA GLN A 3 15.44 14.21 -1.92
C GLN A 3 14.88 13.71 -0.57
N ASN A 4 13.62 13.27 -0.56
CA ASN A 4 12.88 12.93 0.65
C ASN A 4 12.56 11.44 0.75
N LEU A 5 12.90 10.65 -0.25
CA LEU A 5 12.80 9.19 -0.26
C LEU A 5 14.02 8.56 -0.93
N ILE A 6 14.25 7.29 -0.62
CA ILE A 6 15.21 6.43 -1.32
C ILE A 6 14.40 5.50 -2.22
N TYR A 7 14.74 5.46 -3.52
CA TYR A 7 14.12 4.58 -4.51
C TYR A 7 15.18 3.66 -5.12
N GLU A 8 14.98 2.37 -5.00
CA GLU A 8 15.90 1.34 -5.48
C GLU A 8 15.10 0.23 -6.16
N VAL A 9 15.62 -0.28 -7.28
CA VAL A 9 15.07 -1.46 -7.95
C VAL A 9 16.13 -2.55 -7.94
N THR A 10 15.83 -3.65 -7.27
CA THR A 10 16.75 -4.79 -7.16
C THR A 10 15.97 -6.10 -7.19
N ALA A 11 16.37 -7.02 -8.04
CA ALA A 11 15.80 -8.36 -8.15
C ALA A 11 14.26 -8.37 -8.24
N GLY A 12 13.69 -7.49 -9.06
CA GLY A 12 12.23 -7.39 -9.27
C GLY A 12 11.45 -6.66 -8.17
N VAL A 13 12.13 -6.10 -7.18
CA VAL A 13 11.52 -5.33 -6.09
C VAL A 13 11.85 -3.85 -6.27
N ALA A 14 10.83 -3.00 -6.40
CA ALA A 14 10.98 -1.55 -6.25
C ALA A 14 10.79 -1.18 -4.78
N ARG A 15 11.83 -0.67 -4.13
CA ARG A 15 11.81 -0.22 -2.74
C ARG A 15 11.65 1.30 -2.68
N ILE A 16 10.61 1.77 -2.03
CA ILE A 16 10.38 3.18 -1.68
C ILE A 16 10.53 3.31 -0.17
N THR A 17 11.60 3.95 0.26
CA THR A 17 11.86 4.20 1.67
C THR A 17 11.70 5.68 1.96
N LEU A 18 10.67 6.06 2.72
CA LEU A 18 10.48 7.43 3.17
C LEU A 18 11.70 7.86 4.00
N ASN A 19 12.38 8.93 3.64
CA ASN A 19 13.69 9.29 4.21
C ASN A 19 13.72 10.70 4.81
N ARG A 20 12.86 10.92 5.81
CA ARG A 20 12.81 12.12 6.65
C ARG A 20 12.73 11.74 8.14
N PRO A 21 13.68 10.92 8.66
CA PRO A 21 13.60 10.37 10.01
C PRO A 21 13.56 11.44 11.12
N GLN A 22 14.18 12.61 10.88
CA GLN A 22 14.20 13.75 11.83
C GLN A 22 12.81 14.34 12.11
N VAL A 23 11.82 14.09 11.23
CA VAL A 23 10.42 14.48 11.38
C VAL A 23 9.49 13.27 11.32
N HIS A 24 9.99 12.08 11.71
CA HIS A 24 9.22 10.82 11.70
C HIS A 24 8.58 10.53 10.33
N ASN A 25 9.30 10.81 9.24
CA ASN A 25 8.87 10.58 7.86
C ASN A 25 7.55 11.30 7.51
N ALA A 26 7.32 12.50 8.07
CA ALA A 26 6.13 13.30 7.79
C ALA A 26 6.02 13.67 6.31
N LEU A 27 4.79 13.65 5.80
CA LEU A 27 4.42 13.91 4.41
C LEU A 27 4.45 15.42 4.10
N SER A 28 5.59 15.91 3.62
CA SER A 28 5.66 17.23 3.00
C SER A 28 5.12 17.20 1.56
N PRO A 29 4.73 18.37 0.99
CA PRO A 29 4.32 18.44 -0.41
C PRO A 29 5.31 17.81 -1.39
N ALA A 30 6.62 17.97 -1.13
CA ALA A 30 7.68 17.36 -1.94
C ALA A 30 7.70 15.83 -1.81
N LEU A 31 7.64 15.29 -0.58
CA LEU A 31 7.64 13.84 -0.38
C LEU A 31 6.41 13.17 -1.02
N ILE A 32 5.21 13.79 -0.92
CA ILE A 32 3.99 13.25 -1.54
C ILE A 32 4.15 13.15 -3.06
N ARG A 33 4.70 14.18 -3.69
CA ARG A 33 5.00 14.18 -5.14
C ARG A 33 6.02 13.09 -5.47
N GLU A 34 7.12 13.00 -4.73
CA GLU A 34 8.16 12.00 -4.95
C GLU A 34 7.62 10.57 -4.81
N ILE A 35 6.72 10.30 -3.86
CA ILE A 35 6.06 8.98 -3.73
C ILE A 35 5.25 8.69 -5.00
N THR A 36 4.45 9.66 -5.47
CA THR A 36 3.63 9.49 -6.68
C THR A 36 4.49 9.18 -7.90
N GLU A 37 5.57 9.93 -8.08
CA GLU A 37 6.54 9.73 -9.17
C GLU A 37 7.22 8.36 -9.09
N ALA A 38 7.67 7.94 -7.89
CA ALA A 38 8.32 6.65 -7.68
C ALA A 38 7.37 5.47 -7.95
N VAL A 39 6.11 5.56 -7.52
CA VAL A 39 5.08 4.54 -7.80
C VAL A 39 4.78 4.48 -9.30
N THR A 40 4.70 5.63 -9.97
CA THR A 40 4.49 5.69 -11.43
C THR A 40 5.67 5.10 -12.19
N ALA A 41 6.90 5.39 -11.77
CA ALA A 41 8.10 4.80 -12.35
C ALA A 41 8.12 3.27 -12.16
N ALA A 42 7.81 2.79 -10.95
CA ALA A 42 7.70 1.35 -10.68
C ALA A 42 6.59 0.66 -11.50
N ALA A 43 5.49 1.37 -11.77
CA ALA A 43 4.40 0.85 -12.61
C ALA A 43 4.86 0.62 -14.07
N ALA A 44 5.64 1.55 -14.60
CA ALA A 44 6.14 1.51 -15.99
C ALA A 44 7.33 0.56 -16.18
N ASP A 45 8.08 0.23 -15.14
CA ASP A 45 9.27 -0.63 -15.22
C ASP A 45 8.87 -2.10 -15.30
N ALA A 46 9.05 -2.74 -16.46
CA ALA A 46 8.74 -4.15 -16.67
C ALA A 46 9.57 -5.11 -15.80
N SER A 47 10.73 -4.69 -15.29
CA SER A 47 11.54 -5.51 -14.40
C SER A 47 10.98 -5.58 -12.98
N VAL A 48 10.12 -4.65 -12.59
CA VAL A 48 9.50 -4.59 -11.25
C VAL A 48 8.31 -5.54 -11.17
N ARG A 49 8.32 -6.41 -10.16
CA ARG A 49 7.30 -7.42 -9.87
C ARG A 49 6.45 -7.07 -8.64
N VAL A 50 7.06 -6.39 -7.69
CA VAL A 50 6.44 -5.98 -6.42
C VAL A 50 7.02 -4.65 -5.95
N LEU A 51 6.19 -3.84 -5.29
CA LEU A 51 6.58 -2.60 -4.64
C LEU A 51 6.64 -2.79 -3.13
N LEU A 52 7.72 -2.36 -2.49
CA LEU A 52 7.83 -2.23 -1.04
C LEU A 52 7.80 -0.76 -0.65
N LEU A 53 6.93 -0.42 0.29
CA LEU A 53 6.87 0.90 0.92
C LEU A 53 7.21 0.78 2.40
N THR A 54 8.17 1.59 2.89
CA THR A 54 8.61 1.61 4.30
C THR A 54 9.12 2.99 4.71
N GLY A 55 9.40 3.18 5.99
CA GLY A 55 10.06 4.38 6.52
C GLY A 55 11.49 4.10 6.96
N THR A 56 12.39 5.06 6.84
CA THR A 56 13.74 5.02 7.41
C THR A 56 13.67 5.04 8.93
N GLY A 57 14.55 4.26 9.57
CA GLY A 57 14.67 4.18 11.03
C GLY A 57 13.70 3.19 11.63
N ASP A 58 13.66 3.17 12.96
CA ASP A 58 12.90 2.22 13.78
C ASP A 58 11.67 2.83 14.47
N LYS A 59 11.55 4.16 14.46
CA LYS A 59 10.52 4.89 15.21
C LYS A 59 9.21 5.08 14.45
N ALA A 60 9.31 5.30 13.15
CA ALA A 60 8.14 5.68 12.35
C ALA A 60 8.18 5.12 10.95
N PHE A 61 7.06 4.56 10.52
CA PHE A 61 6.75 4.46 9.11
C PHE A 61 6.47 5.86 8.56
N CYS A 62 5.43 6.55 9.08
CA CYS A 62 5.05 7.90 8.69
C CYS A 62 4.12 8.54 9.73
N SER A 63 4.45 9.73 10.19
CA SER A 63 3.67 10.47 11.21
C SER A 63 2.50 11.29 10.65
N GLY A 64 2.23 11.22 9.34
CA GLY A 64 1.16 11.97 8.69
C GLY A 64 1.62 13.26 8.04
N ALA A 65 0.72 14.22 7.86
CA ALA A 65 1.01 15.49 7.21
C ALA A 65 2.09 16.29 7.94
N ASP A 66 3.03 16.86 7.20
CA ASP A 66 4.00 17.82 7.74
C ASP A 66 3.34 19.19 7.93
N LEU A 67 2.74 19.38 9.11
CA LEU A 67 2.03 20.63 9.43
C LEU A 67 2.94 21.86 9.42
N LYS A 68 4.25 21.70 9.63
CA LYS A 68 5.22 22.81 9.56
C LYS A 68 5.52 23.21 8.12
N ALA A 69 5.47 22.27 7.18
CA ALA A 69 5.61 22.57 5.75
C ALA A 69 4.38 23.30 5.18
N GLY A 70 3.26 23.29 5.90
CA GLY A 70 2.02 23.94 5.50
C GLY A 70 1.43 23.37 4.20
N LEU A 71 0.61 24.19 3.54
CA LEU A 71 -0.07 23.81 2.30
C LEU A 71 0.82 23.91 1.04
N GLY A 72 2.03 24.50 1.15
CA GLY A 72 2.87 24.79 -0.03
C GLY A 72 2.13 25.71 -1.01
N GLU A 73 2.03 25.29 -2.28
CA GLU A 73 1.33 26.06 -3.33
C GLU A 73 -0.20 25.82 -3.35
N ALA A 74 -0.73 24.89 -2.54
CA ALA A 74 -2.16 24.63 -2.50
C ALA A 74 -2.91 25.77 -1.83
N THR A 75 -4.06 26.13 -2.40
CA THR A 75 -4.89 27.27 -1.96
C THR A 75 -5.77 26.93 -0.74
N SER A 76 -5.98 25.65 -0.46
CA SER A 76 -6.75 25.14 0.67
C SER A 76 -6.37 23.71 1.01
N MET A 77 -6.83 23.18 2.17
CA MET A 77 -6.68 21.76 2.51
C MET A 77 -7.32 20.85 1.45
N GLY A 78 -8.53 21.21 0.99
CA GLY A 78 -9.21 20.44 -0.06
C GLY A 78 -8.46 20.45 -1.39
N ASP A 79 -7.80 21.55 -1.72
CA ASP A 79 -6.93 21.63 -2.90
C ASP A 79 -5.69 20.76 -2.75
N ALA A 80 -5.02 20.82 -1.60
CA ALA A 80 -3.88 19.94 -1.30
C ALA A 80 -4.25 18.45 -1.39
N LEU A 81 -5.44 18.06 -0.91
CA LEU A 81 -5.93 16.69 -1.04
C LEU A 81 -6.14 16.32 -2.51
N ARG A 82 -6.85 17.13 -3.28
CA ARG A 82 -7.17 16.83 -4.69
C ARG A 82 -5.93 16.78 -5.58
N THR A 83 -4.97 17.66 -5.33
CA THR A 83 -3.80 17.82 -6.21
C THR A 83 -2.59 16.98 -5.82
N ARG A 84 -2.53 16.46 -4.58
CA ARG A 84 -1.35 15.73 -4.06
C ARG A 84 -1.71 14.39 -3.42
N TYR A 85 -2.48 14.40 -2.32
CA TYR A 85 -2.77 13.16 -1.58
C TYR A 85 -3.60 12.17 -2.41
N ASN A 86 -4.67 12.64 -3.07
CA ASN A 86 -5.53 11.77 -3.87
C ASN A 86 -4.76 11.12 -5.04
N PRO A 87 -3.93 11.84 -5.84
CA PRO A 87 -3.08 11.23 -6.84
C PRO A 87 -2.12 10.18 -6.28
N MET A 88 -1.48 10.44 -5.14
CA MET A 88 -0.58 9.48 -4.47
C MET A 88 -1.31 8.18 -4.09
N ILE A 89 -2.45 8.29 -3.44
CA ILE A 89 -3.26 7.12 -3.04
C ILE A 89 -3.79 6.38 -4.28
N THR A 90 -4.25 7.11 -5.29
CA THR A 90 -4.73 6.53 -6.54
C THR A 90 -3.60 5.75 -7.23
N ALA A 91 -2.39 6.30 -7.32
CA ALA A 91 -1.25 5.61 -7.91
C ALA A 91 -0.95 4.27 -7.21
N LEU A 92 -0.95 4.23 -5.86
CA LEU A 92 -0.76 3.01 -5.08
C LEU A 92 -1.86 1.97 -5.31
N ARG A 93 -3.12 2.43 -5.47
CA ARG A 93 -4.26 1.52 -5.69
C ARG A 93 -4.36 1.02 -7.13
N THR A 94 -3.92 1.81 -8.11
CA THR A 94 -4.06 1.45 -9.53
C THR A 94 -2.82 0.80 -10.15
N ILE A 95 -1.64 0.88 -9.51
CA ILE A 95 -0.45 0.16 -10.00
C ILE A 95 -0.78 -1.33 -10.16
N PRO A 96 -0.54 -1.94 -11.37
CA PRO A 96 -0.88 -3.34 -11.64
C PRO A 96 0.17 -4.31 -11.07
N LYS A 97 0.61 -4.03 -9.86
CA LYS A 97 1.63 -4.79 -9.12
C LYS A 97 1.28 -4.77 -7.64
N PRO A 98 1.59 -5.83 -6.87
CA PRO A 98 1.36 -5.83 -5.43
C PRO A 98 2.20 -4.76 -4.74
N VAL A 99 1.60 -4.09 -3.76
CA VAL A 99 2.24 -3.10 -2.89
C VAL A 99 2.28 -3.63 -1.47
N VAL A 100 3.47 -3.91 -0.97
CA VAL A 100 3.72 -4.39 0.39
C VAL A 100 4.16 -3.20 1.26
N CYS A 101 3.51 -3.01 2.40
CA CYS A 101 3.92 -2.06 3.42
C CYS A 101 4.72 -2.81 4.50
N ARG A 102 5.97 -2.41 4.73
CA ARG A 102 6.75 -2.76 5.91
C ARG A 102 6.52 -1.68 6.95
N LEU A 103 5.66 -1.94 7.92
CA LEU A 103 5.27 -0.98 8.94
C LEU A 103 6.21 -1.13 10.15
N ASN A 104 7.33 -0.41 10.07
CA ASN A 104 8.48 -0.49 10.99
C ASN A 104 8.34 0.32 12.28
N GLY A 105 7.27 1.09 12.43
CA GLY A 105 7.03 1.96 13.57
C GLY A 105 5.67 2.62 13.46
N LEU A 106 5.49 3.77 14.10
CA LEU A 106 4.21 4.47 14.09
C LEU A 106 3.75 4.85 12.67
N ALA A 107 2.45 4.69 12.42
CA ALA A 107 1.75 5.27 11.28
C ALA A 107 0.56 6.10 11.77
N ALA A 108 0.60 7.42 11.56
CA ALA A 108 -0.38 8.33 12.15
C ALA A 108 -0.99 9.28 11.11
N GLY A 109 -2.24 9.67 11.30
CA GLY A 109 -2.95 10.57 10.39
C GLY A 109 -2.90 10.09 8.93
N ALA A 110 -2.50 10.96 8.01
CA ALA A 110 -2.33 10.61 6.59
C ALA A 110 -1.26 9.52 6.35
N GLY A 111 -0.32 9.30 7.30
CA GLY A 111 0.62 8.18 7.27
C GLY A 111 -0.07 6.83 7.54
N CYS A 112 -1.08 6.81 8.41
CA CYS A 112 -1.97 5.66 8.58
C CYS A 112 -2.76 5.41 7.29
N SER A 113 -3.34 6.44 6.68
CA SER A 113 -4.05 6.34 5.39
C SER A 113 -3.15 5.78 4.29
N LEU A 114 -1.88 6.21 4.23
CA LEU A 114 -0.88 5.71 3.28
C LEU A 114 -0.60 4.22 3.46
N ALA A 115 -0.46 3.76 4.72
CA ALA A 115 -0.28 2.34 5.01
C ALA A 115 -1.51 1.52 4.58
N LEU A 116 -2.73 1.99 4.89
CA LEU A 116 -3.99 1.33 4.53
C LEU A 116 -4.25 1.30 3.01
N ALA A 117 -3.59 2.14 2.23
CA ALA A 117 -3.66 2.10 0.77
C ALA A 117 -2.80 1.00 0.15
N CYS A 118 -1.89 0.37 0.88
CA CYS A 118 -1.12 -0.78 0.44
C CYS A 118 -1.97 -2.05 0.37
N ASP A 119 -1.52 -3.05 -0.39
CA ASP A 119 -2.28 -4.30 -0.57
C ASP A 119 -2.02 -5.29 0.57
N VAL A 120 -0.79 -5.32 1.09
CA VAL A 120 -0.37 -6.19 2.19
C VAL A 120 0.42 -5.37 3.20
N ILE A 121 0.03 -5.41 4.47
CA ILE A 121 0.73 -4.73 5.56
C ILE A 121 1.36 -5.77 6.48
N ILE A 122 2.69 -5.73 6.61
CA ILE A 122 3.45 -6.50 7.59
C ILE A 122 3.97 -5.53 8.64
N MET A 123 3.53 -5.73 9.87
CA MET A 123 3.68 -4.76 10.95
C MET A 123 4.53 -5.33 12.09
N ALA A 124 5.43 -4.53 12.61
CA ALA A 124 6.13 -4.82 13.87
C ALA A 124 5.13 -4.79 15.04
N ALA A 125 5.26 -5.72 15.97
CA ALA A 125 4.31 -5.88 17.08
C ALA A 125 4.20 -4.64 18.00
N ASP A 126 5.29 -3.90 18.15
CA ASP A 126 5.38 -2.67 18.94
C ASP A 126 5.04 -1.39 18.15
N ALA A 127 4.86 -1.48 16.82
CA ALA A 127 4.35 -0.39 16.02
C ALA A 127 2.86 -0.13 16.30
N TYR A 128 2.35 1.03 15.91
CA TYR A 128 0.93 1.34 16.02
C TYR A 128 0.40 2.14 14.84
N LEU A 129 -0.89 2.00 14.60
CA LEU A 129 -1.70 2.78 13.68
C LEU A 129 -2.61 3.73 14.47
N SER A 130 -2.80 4.95 13.99
CA SER A 130 -3.69 5.91 14.65
C SER A 130 -4.22 6.95 13.65
N LEU A 131 -5.54 7.18 13.66
CA LEU A 131 -6.20 8.20 12.85
C LEU A 131 -6.34 9.50 13.66
N LEU A 132 -5.22 10.17 13.94
CA LEU A 132 -5.13 11.33 14.85
C LEU A 132 -5.87 12.60 14.37
N PHE A 133 -6.55 12.59 13.26
CA PHE A 133 -7.19 13.78 12.66
C PHE A 133 -8.15 14.49 13.63
N VAL A 134 -8.92 13.74 14.41
CA VAL A 134 -9.87 14.30 15.39
C VAL A 134 -9.18 15.16 16.44
N GLY A 135 -7.94 14.84 16.80
CA GLY A 135 -7.15 15.59 17.79
C GLY A 135 -6.82 17.03 17.36
N ILE A 136 -6.96 17.33 16.07
CA ILE A 136 -6.79 18.68 15.50
C ILE A 136 -8.07 19.20 14.84
N GLY A 137 -9.22 18.60 15.16
CA GLY A 137 -10.54 19.03 14.68
C GLY A 137 -10.81 18.69 13.20
N LEU A 138 -10.10 17.70 12.64
CA LEU A 138 -10.26 17.27 11.25
C LEU A 138 -10.83 15.86 11.16
N MET A 139 -11.40 15.52 10.01
CA MET A 139 -11.81 14.17 9.67
C MET A 139 -10.67 13.40 8.96
N PRO A 140 -10.66 12.07 9.02
CA PRO A 140 -9.72 11.26 8.24
C PRO A 140 -9.81 11.54 6.74
N ASP A 141 -8.65 11.60 6.08
CA ASP A 141 -8.47 11.88 4.66
C ASP A 141 -7.57 10.82 3.97
N ALA A 142 -7.09 11.13 2.76
CA ALA A 142 -6.20 10.28 1.97
C ALA A 142 -6.72 8.83 1.86
N GLY A 143 -8.04 8.65 1.69
CA GLY A 143 -8.68 7.35 1.50
C GLY A 143 -9.00 6.59 2.78
N ALA A 144 -8.65 7.05 3.98
CA ALA A 144 -8.91 6.31 5.22
C ALA A 144 -10.41 6.02 5.42
N THR A 145 -11.30 6.96 5.11
CA THR A 145 -12.75 6.76 5.21
C THR A 145 -13.30 5.72 4.22
N PHE A 146 -12.55 5.42 3.17
CA PHE A 146 -12.87 4.36 2.22
C PHE A 146 -12.32 3.00 2.70
N PHE A 147 -11.05 2.94 3.11
CA PHE A 147 -10.39 1.67 3.46
C PHE A 147 -10.83 1.14 4.83
N LEU A 148 -10.84 2.00 5.85
CA LEU A 148 -11.03 1.58 7.24
C LEU A 148 -12.33 0.80 7.46
N PRO A 149 -13.54 1.30 7.07
CA PRO A 149 -14.78 0.56 7.30
C PRO A 149 -14.87 -0.76 6.52
N ARG A 150 -14.11 -0.90 5.44
CA ARG A 150 -14.04 -2.13 4.65
C ARG A 150 -13.12 -3.17 5.28
N LEU A 151 -12.15 -2.74 6.07
CA LEU A 151 -11.25 -3.63 6.80
C LEU A 151 -11.84 -4.09 8.14
N VAL A 152 -12.40 -3.17 8.92
CA VAL A 152 -12.79 -3.44 10.32
C VAL A 152 -14.29 -3.32 10.61
N GLY A 153 -15.11 -3.03 9.59
CA GLY A 153 -16.54 -2.76 9.73
C GLY A 153 -16.83 -1.32 10.21
N SER A 154 -18.06 -0.84 9.97
CA SER A 154 -18.42 0.56 10.17
C SER A 154 -18.35 1.01 11.63
N ALA A 155 -18.79 0.19 12.58
CA ALA A 155 -18.83 0.57 14.00
C ALA A 155 -17.42 0.78 14.56
N ARG A 156 -16.48 -0.14 14.27
CA ARG A 156 -15.10 -0.02 14.71
C ARG A 156 -14.37 1.09 13.95
N ALA A 157 -14.66 1.26 12.67
CA ALA A 157 -14.11 2.36 11.89
C ALA A 157 -14.49 3.72 12.49
N PHE A 158 -15.75 3.90 12.89
CA PHE A 158 -16.21 5.12 13.57
C PHE A 158 -15.49 5.32 14.91
N GLU A 159 -15.39 4.27 15.74
CA GLU A 159 -14.69 4.33 17.02
C GLU A 159 -13.23 4.76 16.84
N LEU A 160 -12.47 4.10 15.95
CA LEU A 160 -11.07 4.40 15.71
C LEU A 160 -10.85 5.81 15.13
N ALA A 161 -11.74 6.25 14.22
CA ALA A 161 -11.65 7.56 13.62
C ALA A 161 -12.03 8.69 14.57
N SER A 162 -13.06 8.49 15.42
CA SER A 162 -13.59 9.51 16.33
C SER A 162 -12.78 9.64 17.61
N THR A 163 -12.04 8.62 18.02
CA THR A 163 -11.14 8.67 19.20
C THR A 163 -9.70 8.97 18.84
N GLY A 164 -9.26 8.60 17.62
CA GLY A 164 -7.88 8.70 17.20
C GLY A 164 -6.91 7.85 18.05
N ARG A 165 -7.43 6.88 18.82
CA ARG A 165 -6.60 6.04 19.68
C ARG A 165 -5.59 5.20 18.90
N ARG A 166 -4.55 4.78 19.57
CA ARG A 166 -3.53 3.89 19.00
C ARG A 166 -4.05 2.45 18.93
N VAL A 167 -3.77 1.79 17.80
CA VAL A 167 -4.01 0.36 17.60
C VAL A 167 -2.65 -0.29 17.40
N TYR A 168 -2.21 -1.07 18.38
CA TYR A 168 -0.93 -1.79 18.34
C TYR A 168 -1.05 -3.09 17.56
N GLY A 169 0.12 -3.67 17.18
CA GLY A 169 0.20 -4.84 16.31
C GLY A 169 -0.78 -5.97 16.66
N PRO A 170 -0.80 -6.51 17.89
CA PRO A 170 -1.68 -7.61 18.25
C PRO A 170 -3.17 -7.31 18.01
N GLU A 171 -3.63 -6.11 18.39
CA GLU A 171 -5.00 -5.68 18.14
C GLU A 171 -5.24 -5.47 16.65
N ALA A 172 -4.29 -4.84 15.94
CA ALA A 172 -4.40 -4.59 14.50
C ALA A 172 -4.62 -5.89 13.70
N ALA A 173 -3.92 -6.97 14.06
CA ALA A 173 -4.13 -8.28 13.46
C ALA A 173 -5.49 -8.87 13.85
N GLN A 174 -5.86 -8.81 15.12
CA GLN A 174 -7.11 -9.37 15.63
C GLN A 174 -8.35 -8.76 14.97
N ILE A 175 -8.31 -7.45 14.67
CA ILE A 175 -9.45 -6.75 14.06
C ILE A 175 -9.41 -6.73 12.53
N GLY A 176 -8.40 -7.36 11.90
CA GLY A 176 -8.26 -7.41 10.46
C GLY A 176 -7.74 -6.12 9.81
N LEU A 177 -7.13 -5.22 10.60
CA LEU A 177 -6.59 -3.95 10.09
C LEU A 177 -5.29 -4.15 9.31
N VAL A 178 -4.50 -5.19 9.66
CA VAL A 178 -3.27 -5.59 8.98
C VAL A 178 -3.25 -7.10 8.76
N GLN A 179 -2.48 -7.56 7.76
CA GLN A 179 -2.47 -8.97 7.36
C GLN A 179 -1.50 -9.82 8.18
N ARG A 180 -0.38 -9.24 8.63
CA ARG A 180 0.62 -9.98 9.41
C ARG A 180 1.27 -9.08 10.44
N VAL A 181 1.42 -9.61 11.65
CA VAL A 181 2.18 -8.97 12.76
C VAL A 181 3.25 -9.93 13.23
N VAL A 182 4.46 -9.43 13.40
CA VAL A 182 5.61 -10.21 13.86
C VAL A 182 6.42 -9.43 14.89
N ALA A 183 7.29 -10.09 15.65
CA ALA A 183 8.23 -9.40 16.48
C ALA A 183 9.09 -8.44 15.65
N THR A 184 9.48 -7.31 16.22
CA THR A 184 10.26 -6.27 15.50
C THR A 184 11.55 -6.84 14.90
N THR A 185 12.18 -7.78 15.58
CA THR A 185 13.38 -8.48 15.10
C THR A 185 13.14 -9.44 13.93
N GLU A 186 11.90 -9.84 13.70
CA GLU A 186 11.50 -10.75 12.61
C GLU A 186 10.91 -10.00 11.40
N LEU A 187 10.72 -8.68 11.51
CA LEU A 187 10.01 -7.90 10.50
C LEU A 187 10.67 -8.01 9.12
N ASP A 188 11.99 -7.89 9.05
CA ASP A 188 12.72 -7.94 7.78
C ASP A 188 12.59 -9.31 7.11
N ALA A 189 12.71 -10.39 7.88
CA ALA A 189 12.54 -11.74 7.37
C ALA A 189 11.11 -11.98 6.84
N ALA A 190 10.10 -11.56 7.60
CA ALA A 190 8.70 -11.70 7.21
C ALA A 190 8.36 -10.90 5.94
N VAL A 191 8.94 -9.72 5.78
CA VAL A 191 8.79 -8.90 4.57
C VAL A 191 9.48 -9.57 3.39
N GLU A 192 10.73 -10.04 3.57
CA GLU A 192 11.49 -10.68 2.49
C GLU A 192 10.84 -11.98 1.99
N ASP A 193 10.25 -12.79 2.88
CA ASP A 193 9.44 -13.95 2.51
C ASP A 193 8.28 -13.55 1.59
N THR A 194 7.58 -12.48 1.94
CA THR A 194 6.45 -11.97 1.15
C THR A 194 6.89 -11.40 -0.19
N LEU A 195 8.00 -10.65 -0.22
CA LEU A 195 8.57 -10.13 -1.45
C LEU A 195 9.08 -11.25 -2.35
N THR A 196 9.68 -12.29 -1.78
CA THR A 196 10.12 -13.48 -2.49
C THR A 196 8.96 -14.20 -3.17
N TYR A 197 7.82 -14.35 -2.48
CA TYR A 197 6.61 -14.88 -3.09
C TYR A 197 6.18 -14.05 -4.32
N TYR A 198 6.03 -12.74 -4.17
CA TYR A 198 5.55 -11.87 -5.25
C TYR A 198 6.54 -11.73 -6.41
N ARG A 199 7.84 -11.81 -6.16
CA ARG A 199 8.87 -11.81 -7.23
C ARG A 199 8.70 -12.96 -8.21
N HIS A 200 8.27 -14.13 -7.72
CA HIS A 200 8.13 -15.36 -8.51
C HIS A 200 6.65 -15.68 -8.86
N ALA A 201 5.74 -14.79 -8.54
CA ALA A 201 4.31 -14.96 -8.82
C ALA A 201 3.92 -14.40 -10.20
N PRO A 202 2.81 -14.79 -10.81
CA PRO A 202 2.34 -14.28 -12.10
C PRO A 202 1.86 -12.83 -11.96
N THR A 203 2.74 -11.87 -12.15
CA THR A 203 2.53 -10.44 -11.84
C THR A 203 1.33 -9.85 -12.56
N ARG A 204 1.11 -10.23 -13.84
CA ARG A 204 -0.05 -9.74 -14.62
C ARG A 204 -1.37 -10.22 -14.03
N ALA A 205 -1.44 -11.49 -13.63
CA ALA A 205 -2.62 -12.04 -12.98
C ALA A 205 -2.91 -11.35 -11.63
N ILE A 206 -1.88 -11.12 -10.80
CA ILE A 206 -2.01 -10.40 -9.53
C ILE A 206 -2.47 -8.95 -9.77
N GLY A 207 -1.92 -8.29 -10.80
CA GLY A 207 -2.33 -6.94 -11.17
C GLY A 207 -3.80 -6.88 -11.58
N ALA A 208 -4.27 -7.81 -12.40
CA ALA A 208 -5.67 -7.93 -12.80
C ALA A 208 -6.59 -8.21 -11.61
N MET A 209 -6.21 -9.15 -10.71
CA MET A 209 -6.91 -9.41 -9.44
C MET A 209 -7.05 -8.14 -8.60
N LYS A 210 -5.95 -7.39 -8.40
CA LYS A 210 -5.96 -6.14 -7.64
C LYS A 210 -6.95 -5.13 -8.23
N GLN A 211 -6.96 -4.96 -9.56
CA GLN A 211 -7.88 -4.05 -10.24
C GLN A 211 -9.33 -4.50 -10.09
N ALA A 212 -9.62 -5.78 -10.28
CA ALA A 212 -10.96 -6.35 -10.11
C ALA A 212 -11.46 -6.20 -8.67
N LEU A 213 -10.65 -6.57 -7.67
CA LEU A 213 -10.99 -6.43 -6.25
C LEU A 213 -11.24 -4.97 -5.86
N ASN A 214 -10.42 -4.02 -6.35
CA ASN A 214 -10.65 -2.60 -6.11
C ASN A 214 -11.98 -2.13 -6.71
N ARG A 215 -12.30 -2.57 -7.94
CA ARG A 215 -13.55 -2.20 -8.62
C ARG A 215 -14.79 -2.81 -7.95
N SER A 216 -14.69 -4.03 -7.42
CA SER A 216 -15.80 -4.72 -6.75
C SER A 216 -16.35 -3.95 -5.54
N LEU A 217 -15.56 -3.04 -4.97
CA LEU A 217 -15.97 -2.24 -3.81
C LEU A 217 -17.10 -1.23 -4.12
N TYR A 218 -17.40 -0.97 -5.40
CA TYR A 218 -18.41 -0.01 -5.86
C TYR A 218 -19.14 -0.43 -7.15
N SER A 219 -19.00 -1.71 -7.58
CA SER A 219 -19.66 -2.28 -8.75
C SER A 219 -20.75 -3.29 -8.36
N ASP A 220 -21.69 -3.54 -9.26
CA ASP A 220 -22.65 -4.64 -9.18
C ASP A 220 -22.05 -5.96 -9.67
N LEU A 221 -22.76 -7.06 -9.43
CA LEU A 221 -22.31 -8.40 -9.78
C LEU A 221 -22.16 -8.59 -11.31
N GLU A 222 -23.10 -8.09 -12.10
CA GLU A 222 -23.07 -8.25 -13.56
C GLU A 222 -21.83 -7.56 -14.16
N THR A 223 -21.54 -6.35 -13.73
CA THR A 223 -20.34 -5.62 -14.13
C THR A 223 -19.07 -6.40 -13.76
N MET A 224 -19.03 -7.01 -12.56
CA MET A 224 -17.86 -7.78 -12.13
C MET A 224 -17.69 -9.07 -12.92
N LEU A 225 -18.77 -9.82 -13.20
CA LEU A 225 -18.72 -11.04 -14.02
C LEU A 225 -18.18 -10.76 -15.43
N ASN A 226 -18.60 -9.66 -16.05
CA ASN A 226 -18.07 -9.24 -17.35
C ASN A 226 -16.58 -8.87 -17.26
N GLN A 227 -16.18 -8.13 -16.23
CA GLN A 227 -14.77 -7.77 -16.03
C GLN A 227 -13.88 -9.01 -15.77
N GLU A 228 -14.39 -10.00 -15.04
CA GLU A 228 -13.69 -11.27 -14.81
C GLU A 228 -13.50 -12.03 -16.13
N ALA A 229 -14.52 -12.07 -17.00
CA ALA A 229 -14.44 -12.72 -18.32
C ALA A 229 -13.38 -12.03 -19.19
N ASP A 230 -13.42 -10.70 -19.31
CA ASP A 230 -12.43 -9.91 -20.07
C ASP A 230 -11.01 -10.10 -19.50
N GLY A 231 -10.90 -10.13 -18.17
CA GLY A 231 -9.65 -10.35 -17.48
C GLY A 231 -9.05 -11.73 -17.73
N GLN A 232 -9.87 -12.78 -17.71
CA GLN A 232 -9.44 -14.16 -18.00
C GLN A 232 -9.04 -14.33 -19.46
N GLU A 233 -9.75 -13.70 -20.40
CA GLU A 233 -9.38 -13.72 -21.80
C GLU A 233 -7.98 -13.09 -22.00
N ALA A 234 -7.77 -11.89 -21.49
CA ALA A 234 -6.49 -11.19 -21.58
C ALA A 234 -5.34 -11.95 -20.89
N LEU A 235 -5.60 -12.59 -19.75
CA LEU A 235 -4.61 -13.38 -19.02
C LEU A 235 -4.31 -14.71 -19.69
N GLY A 236 -5.31 -15.33 -20.35
CA GLY A 236 -5.16 -16.59 -21.09
C GLY A 236 -4.13 -16.51 -22.23
N GLU A 237 -3.87 -15.30 -22.75
CA GLU A 237 -2.87 -15.06 -23.78
C GLU A 237 -1.44 -14.88 -23.24
N THR A 238 -1.24 -14.87 -21.90
CA THR A 238 0.06 -14.64 -21.27
C THR A 238 0.92 -15.91 -21.24
N LEU A 239 2.26 -15.73 -21.27
CA LEU A 239 3.18 -16.85 -21.10
C LEU A 239 3.01 -17.50 -19.72
N ASP A 240 2.77 -16.70 -18.67
CA ASP A 240 2.55 -17.18 -17.31
C ASP A 240 1.30 -18.06 -17.18
N ALA A 241 0.22 -17.79 -17.92
CA ALA A 241 -0.95 -18.65 -17.93
C ALA A 241 -0.64 -20.02 -18.56
N GLY A 242 0.05 -20.02 -19.69
CA GLY A 242 0.52 -21.26 -20.34
C GLY A 242 1.44 -22.07 -19.44
N GLU A 243 2.43 -21.43 -18.83
CA GLU A 243 3.36 -22.07 -17.87
C GLU A 243 2.61 -22.63 -16.66
N GLY A 244 1.70 -21.85 -16.08
CA GLY A 244 0.91 -22.27 -14.92
C GLY A 244 0.08 -23.52 -15.19
N ILE A 245 -0.60 -23.57 -16.35
CA ILE A 245 -1.40 -24.72 -16.78
C ILE A 245 -0.49 -25.95 -16.98
N MET A 246 0.62 -25.79 -17.70
CA MET A 246 1.55 -26.88 -17.95
C MET A 246 2.20 -27.41 -16.66
N ALA A 247 2.63 -26.51 -15.78
CA ALA A 247 3.22 -26.89 -14.48
C ALA A 247 2.22 -27.67 -13.63
N PHE A 248 0.95 -27.23 -13.59
CA PHE A 248 -0.12 -27.94 -12.88
C PHE A 248 -0.35 -29.36 -13.42
N LEU A 249 -0.46 -29.53 -14.75
CA LEU A 249 -0.63 -30.83 -15.38
C LEU A 249 0.57 -31.76 -15.14
N GLN A 250 1.78 -31.21 -15.12
CA GLN A 250 3.03 -31.92 -14.88
C GLN A 250 3.36 -32.11 -13.39
N LYS A 251 2.56 -31.58 -12.48
CA LYS A 251 2.79 -31.64 -11.02
C LYS A 251 4.16 -31.08 -10.59
N ARG A 252 4.62 -30.02 -11.22
CA ARG A 252 5.84 -29.29 -10.88
C ARG A 252 5.55 -27.86 -10.43
N LYS A 253 6.54 -27.19 -9.86
CA LYS A 253 6.43 -25.75 -9.60
C LYS A 253 6.46 -24.97 -10.92
N PRO A 254 5.62 -23.95 -11.08
CA PRO A 254 5.71 -23.03 -12.22
C PRO A 254 6.90 -22.08 -12.08
N ASP A 255 7.41 -21.60 -13.22
CA ASP A 255 8.45 -20.56 -13.31
C ASP A 255 7.88 -19.35 -14.05
N TYR A 256 7.31 -18.40 -13.29
CA TYR A 256 6.61 -17.27 -13.83
C TYR A 256 7.56 -16.11 -14.17
N GLU A 257 7.41 -15.55 -15.36
CA GLU A 257 8.19 -14.42 -15.85
C GLU A 257 7.46 -13.06 -15.70
N GLY A 258 6.16 -13.05 -15.37
CA GLY A 258 5.34 -11.84 -15.20
C GLY A 258 4.81 -11.26 -16.51
N ARG A 259 4.77 -12.04 -17.58
CA ARG A 259 4.40 -11.59 -18.93
C ARG A 259 3.53 -12.60 -19.70
#